data_51aa0e040abbe41f778af04ec686dc12
#
_entry.id   51aa0e040abbe41f778af04ec686dc12
#
_cell.length_a   1.000
_cell.length_b   1.000
_cell.length_c   1.000
_cell.angle_alpha   90.00
_cell.angle_beta   90.00
_cell.angle_gamma   90.00
#
_symmetry.space_group_name_H-M   'P 1'
#
loop_
_entity.id
_entity.type
_entity.pdbx_description
1 polymer ?
#
loop_
_entity_poly.entity_id
_entity_poly.type
_entity_poly.pdbx_seq_one_letter_code
_entity_poly.pdbx_strand_id
1 'polypeptide(L)'
;IISVSRSKKGKNIINYDEGKIFFKEKEYFQLGIESLKKFIDREINNQQEGVKIVNKEEKFIIDFEGKKLMGFIDRIDWSKSGYHVVDYKTSNSMDNEDKLKDNLQLYVYSLAIKDKYNQVPHSVALWYLIHDRVVSLDPSHINVDTLKDKIVQVIENIESLNFVPTPSHFSCKFCDYSQICENSKYN
;
A
#
# COMPACT_ATOMS: atom_id res chain seq x y z
N ILE A 1 -23.10 7.85 3.87
CA ILE A 1 -22.60 7.67 5.25
C ILE A 1 -23.65 6.85 5.97
N ILE A 2 -23.26 5.64 6.40
CA ILE A 2 -24.09 4.82 7.28
C ILE A 2 -23.88 5.35 8.69
N SER A 3 -24.88 5.99 9.30
CA SER A 3 -24.84 6.32 10.71
C SER A 3 -25.74 5.36 11.48
N VAL A 4 -25.20 4.73 12.51
CA VAL A 4 -25.98 3.90 13.44
C VAL A 4 -26.31 4.75 14.64
N SER A 5 -27.58 5.03 14.89
CA SER A 5 -28.04 5.68 16.13
C SER A 5 -28.78 4.66 16.99
N ARG A 6 -28.59 4.72 18.31
CA ARG A 6 -29.39 3.93 19.25
C ARG A 6 -30.72 4.64 19.53
N SER A 7 -31.81 3.97 19.26
CA SER A 7 -33.11 4.44 19.73
C SER A 7 -33.22 4.33 21.26
N LYS A 8 -34.09 5.14 21.88
CA LYS A 8 -34.41 5.05 23.31
C LYS A 8 -34.96 3.68 23.75
N LYS A 9 -35.21 2.75 22.81
CA LYS A 9 -35.64 1.36 23.03
C LYS A 9 -34.54 0.32 22.72
N GLY A 10 -33.28 0.71 22.62
CA GLY A 10 -32.14 -0.21 22.46
C GLY A 10 -32.00 -0.87 21.10
N LYS A 11 -32.82 -0.51 20.10
CA LYS A 11 -32.68 -1.01 18.72
C LYS A 11 -31.75 -0.09 17.93
N ASN A 12 -30.78 -0.70 17.23
CA ASN A 12 -29.95 0.04 16.29
C ASN A 12 -30.81 0.47 15.09
N ILE A 13 -30.91 1.77 14.86
CA ILE A 13 -31.52 2.33 13.66
C ILE A 13 -30.41 2.65 12.69
N ILE A 14 -30.42 2.00 11.53
CA ILE A 14 -29.53 2.31 10.42
C ILE A 14 -30.21 3.39 9.59
N ASN A 15 -29.69 4.60 9.65
CA ASN A 15 -30.17 5.70 8.80
C ASN A 15 -29.35 5.71 7.51
N TYR A 16 -30.00 5.44 6.40
CA TYR A 16 -29.44 5.63 5.07
C TYR A 16 -29.81 7.02 4.56
N ASP A 17 -28.81 7.85 4.33
CA ASP A 17 -28.98 9.06 3.53
C ASP A 17 -28.73 8.68 2.05
N GLU A 18 -29.74 8.12 1.41
CA GLU A 18 -29.66 7.61 0.04
C GLU A 18 -29.16 8.67 -0.96
N GLY A 19 -29.52 9.93 -0.76
CA GLY A 19 -29.04 11.02 -1.61
C GLY A 19 -27.53 11.22 -1.53
N LYS A 20 -26.96 11.25 -0.33
CA LYS A 20 -25.50 11.43 -0.14
C LYS A 20 -24.69 10.23 -0.60
N ILE A 21 -25.20 9.01 -0.46
CA ILE A 21 -24.55 7.80 -0.96
C ILE A 21 -24.49 7.84 -2.48
N PHE A 22 -25.60 8.16 -3.14
CA PHE A 22 -25.68 8.23 -4.60
C PHE A 22 -24.73 9.28 -5.21
N PHE A 23 -24.61 10.46 -4.59
CA PHE A 23 -23.69 11.50 -5.05
C PHE A 23 -22.23 11.05 -4.91
N LYS A 24 -21.85 10.47 -3.78
CA LYS A 24 -20.49 9.95 -3.57
C LYS A 24 -20.15 8.81 -4.52
N GLU A 25 -21.07 7.90 -4.77
CA GLU A 25 -20.87 6.80 -5.71
C GLU A 25 -20.58 7.34 -7.12
N LYS A 26 -21.36 8.32 -7.58
CA LYS A 26 -21.13 8.97 -8.88
C LYS A 26 -19.79 9.70 -8.95
N GLU A 27 -19.38 10.39 -7.89
CA GLU A 27 -18.09 11.05 -7.79
C GLU A 27 -16.94 10.03 -7.84
N TYR A 28 -17.01 8.94 -7.09
CA TYR A 28 -16.00 7.89 -7.12
C TYR A 28 -15.95 7.17 -8.47
N PHE A 29 -17.10 6.93 -9.09
CA PHE A 29 -17.14 6.35 -10.43
C PHE A 29 -16.46 7.27 -11.45
N GLN A 30 -16.76 8.55 -11.45
CA GLN A 30 -16.13 9.53 -12.33
C GLN A 30 -14.62 9.61 -12.11
N LEU A 31 -14.19 9.67 -10.84
CA LEU A 31 -12.79 9.67 -10.46
C LEU A 31 -12.07 8.40 -10.97
N GLY A 32 -12.71 7.23 -10.86
CA GLY A 32 -12.20 5.97 -11.38
C GLY A 32 -12.00 6.02 -12.91
N ILE A 33 -12.99 6.52 -13.66
CA ILE A 33 -12.89 6.66 -15.11
C ILE A 33 -11.74 7.59 -15.51
N GLU A 34 -11.60 8.74 -14.83
CA GLU A 34 -10.52 9.69 -15.12
C GLU A 34 -9.14 9.09 -14.80
N SER A 35 -9.02 8.39 -13.67
CA SER A 35 -7.79 7.70 -13.29
C SER A 35 -7.39 6.63 -14.33
N LEU A 36 -8.36 5.84 -14.80
CA LEU A 36 -8.11 4.83 -15.83
C LEU A 36 -7.69 5.43 -17.17
N LYS A 37 -8.27 6.56 -17.58
CA LYS A 37 -7.83 7.24 -18.82
C LYS A 37 -6.36 7.67 -18.72
N LYS A 38 -5.99 8.34 -17.63
CA LYS A 38 -4.60 8.76 -17.38
C LYS A 38 -3.64 7.57 -17.34
N PHE A 39 -4.08 6.47 -16.69
CA PHE A 39 -3.32 5.22 -16.64
C PHE A 39 -3.06 4.67 -18.04
N ILE A 40 -4.07 4.61 -18.92
CA ILE A 40 -3.94 4.11 -20.29
C ILE A 40 -2.98 4.99 -21.10
N ASP A 41 -3.12 6.32 -21.01
CA ASP A 41 -2.25 7.26 -21.73
C ASP A 41 -0.78 7.07 -21.30
N ARG A 42 -0.53 6.89 -20.01
CA ARG A 42 0.82 6.63 -19.49
C ARG A 42 1.37 5.28 -19.97
N GLU A 43 0.53 4.24 -20.01
CA GLU A 43 0.95 2.92 -20.49
C GLU A 43 1.35 2.96 -21.98
N ILE A 44 0.60 3.70 -22.79
CA ILE A 44 0.95 3.90 -24.20
C ILE A 44 2.32 4.57 -24.31
N ASN A 45 2.58 5.62 -23.53
CA ASN A 45 3.86 6.32 -23.52
C ASN A 45 5.01 5.41 -23.06
N ASN A 46 4.81 4.66 -21.97
CA ASN A 46 5.81 3.71 -21.44
C ASN A 46 6.19 2.66 -22.50
N GLN A 47 5.22 2.13 -23.24
CA GLN A 47 5.49 1.17 -24.33
C GLN A 47 6.28 1.80 -25.48
N GLN A 48 5.98 3.04 -25.83
CA GLN A 48 6.74 3.79 -26.86
C GLN A 48 8.19 4.03 -26.43
N GLU A 49 8.43 4.25 -25.12
CA GLU A 49 9.76 4.39 -24.54
C GLU A 49 10.50 3.05 -24.36
N GLY A 50 9.84 1.93 -24.70
CA GLY A 50 10.43 0.59 -24.66
C GLY A 50 10.37 -0.08 -23.30
N VAL A 51 9.53 0.42 -22.38
CA VAL A 51 9.22 -0.26 -21.12
C VAL A 51 8.30 -1.45 -21.38
N LYS A 52 8.64 -2.61 -20.85
CA LYS A 52 7.87 -3.85 -21.00
C LYS A 52 7.40 -4.34 -19.64
N ILE A 53 6.11 -4.63 -19.51
CA ILE A 53 5.59 -5.31 -18.34
C ILE A 53 6.10 -6.75 -18.37
N VAL A 54 6.82 -7.16 -17.33
CA VAL A 54 7.34 -8.52 -17.17
C VAL A 54 6.35 -9.40 -16.41
N ASN A 55 5.88 -8.93 -15.26
CA ASN A 55 4.93 -9.63 -14.41
C ASN A 55 3.94 -8.66 -13.74
N LYS A 56 2.76 -9.20 -13.42
CA LYS A 56 1.71 -8.54 -12.61
C LYS A 56 1.29 -9.51 -11.51
N GLU A 57 0.95 -8.96 -10.33
CA GLU A 57 0.54 -9.75 -9.16
C GLU A 57 1.54 -10.89 -8.87
N GLU A 58 2.82 -10.56 -8.95
CA GLU A 58 3.89 -11.55 -8.82
C GLU A 58 4.06 -12.01 -7.38
N LYS A 59 3.71 -13.25 -7.12
CA LYS A 59 3.94 -13.88 -5.82
C LYS A 59 5.42 -14.11 -5.58
N PHE A 60 5.90 -13.73 -4.41
CA PHE A 60 7.25 -14.06 -3.96
C PHE A 60 7.25 -14.77 -2.60
N ILE A 61 8.25 -15.59 -2.37
CA ILE A 61 8.59 -16.17 -1.08
C ILE A 61 10.12 -16.12 -0.97
N ILE A 62 10.63 -15.27 -0.11
CA ILE A 62 12.08 -15.10 0.10
C ILE A 62 12.49 -15.58 1.49
N ASP A 63 13.74 -15.98 1.62
CA ASP A 63 14.35 -16.25 2.92
C ASP A 63 14.92 -14.95 3.49
N PHE A 64 14.55 -14.64 4.73
CA PHE A 64 15.03 -13.47 5.44
C PHE A 64 15.41 -13.87 6.87
N GLU A 65 16.69 -13.91 7.17
CA GLU A 65 17.22 -14.34 8.47
C GLU A 65 16.64 -15.68 8.95
N GLY A 66 16.53 -16.66 8.03
CA GLY A 66 15.98 -17.99 8.32
C GLY A 66 14.44 -18.04 8.44
N LYS A 67 13.75 -16.96 8.16
CA LYS A 67 12.28 -16.86 8.12
C LYS A 67 11.80 -16.64 6.70
N LYS A 68 10.57 -17.06 6.40
CA LYS A 68 9.97 -16.86 5.09
C LYS A 68 9.13 -15.58 5.07
N LEU A 69 9.51 -14.63 4.21
CA LEU A 69 8.65 -13.48 3.86
C LEU A 69 7.91 -13.81 2.57
N MET A 70 6.61 -13.62 2.58
CA MET A 70 5.73 -13.85 1.44
C MET A 70 4.92 -12.59 1.12
N GLY A 71 4.71 -12.34 -0.15
CA GLY A 71 3.86 -11.24 -0.60
C GLY A 71 3.61 -11.30 -2.10
N PHE A 72 3.02 -10.21 -2.61
CA PHE A 72 2.74 -10.02 -4.02
C PHE A 72 3.27 -8.65 -4.43
N ILE A 73 3.94 -8.60 -5.58
CA ILE A 73 4.36 -7.36 -6.23
C ILE A 73 3.31 -7.04 -7.30
N ASP A 74 2.68 -5.87 -7.21
CA ASP A 74 1.61 -5.49 -8.14
C ASP A 74 2.08 -5.52 -9.59
N ARG A 75 3.31 -4.99 -9.84
CA ARG A 75 3.85 -4.92 -11.19
C ARG A 75 5.38 -4.90 -11.21
N ILE A 76 5.94 -5.63 -12.16
CA ILE A 76 7.37 -5.62 -12.49
C ILE A 76 7.50 -5.25 -13.96
N ASP A 77 8.26 -4.20 -14.24
CA ASP A 77 8.61 -3.75 -15.58
C ASP A 77 10.09 -4.00 -15.87
N TRP A 78 10.41 -4.04 -17.15
CA TRP A 78 11.76 -4.09 -17.68
C TRP A 78 11.98 -2.95 -18.66
N SER A 79 13.12 -2.30 -18.56
CA SER A 79 13.63 -1.35 -19.55
C SER A 79 15.13 -1.59 -19.82
N LYS A 80 15.73 -0.75 -20.64
CA LYS A 80 17.19 -0.80 -20.89
C LYS A 80 18.01 -0.56 -19.60
N SER A 81 17.46 0.12 -18.60
CA SER A 81 18.10 0.38 -17.31
C SER A 81 17.98 -0.77 -16.31
N GLY A 82 17.10 -1.76 -16.56
CA GLY A 82 16.88 -2.90 -15.69
C GLY A 82 15.43 -3.09 -15.26
N TYR A 83 15.24 -3.80 -14.13
CA TYR A 83 13.91 -4.03 -13.54
C TYR A 83 13.41 -2.81 -12.79
N HIS A 84 12.11 -2.55 -12.90
CA HIS A 84 11.40 -1.52 -12.17
C HIS A 84 10.25 -2.17 -11.42
N VAL A 85 10.11 -1.86 -10.14
CA VAL A 85 9.00 -2.32 -9.32
C VAL A 85 8.00 -1.19 -9.15
N VAL A 86 6.74 -1.46 -9.40
CA VAL A 86 5.66 -0.49 -9.24
C VAL A 86 4.57 -1.06 -8.35
N ASP A 87 4.20 -0.31 -7.34
CA ASP A 87 3.07 -0.57 -6.46
C ASP A 87 2.01 0.51 -6.65
N TYR A 88 0.75 0.11 -6.83
CA TYR A 88 -0.35 1.03 -7.09
C TYR A 88 -0.99 1.55 -5.81
N LYS A 89 -1.19 2.87 -5.75
CA LYS A 89 -1.83 3.54 -4.62
C LYS A 89 -3.07 4.31 -5.06
N THR A 90 -4.18 4.13 -4.35
CA THR A 90 -5.44 4.86 -4.54
C THR A 90 -5.69 5.88 -3.43
N SER A 91 -4.69 6.15 -2.58
CA SER A 91 -4.80 7.14 -1.50
C SER A 91 -4.78 8.57 -2.02
N ASN A 92 -5.49 9.46 -1.32
CA ASN A 92 -5.45 10.89 -1.60
C ASN A 92 -4.15 11.57 -1.13
N SER A 93 -3.46 10.98 -0.15
CA SER A 93 -2.16 11.45 0.31
C SER A 93 -1.05 10.77 -0.47
N MET A 94 -0.02 11.53 -0.84
CA MET A 94 1.16 11.01 -1.52
C MET A 94 2.38 11.12 -0.61
N ASP A 95 3.21 10.10 -0.66
CA ASP A 95 4.54 10.17 -0.06
C ASP A 95 5.48 10.95 -1.00
N ASN A 96 6.51 11.55 -0.42
CA ASN A 96 7.64 12.09 -1.18
C ASN A 96 8.77 11.05 -1.22
N GLU A 97 9.80 11.33 -2.01
CA GLU A 97 10.95 10.43 -2.16
C GLU A 97 11.66 10.14 -0.83
N ASP A 98 11.75 11.10 0.07
CA ASP A 98 12.40 10.90 1.37
C ASP A 98 11.67 9.86 2.23
N LYS A 99 10.34 9.83 2.17
CA LYS A 99 9.55 8.80 2.87
C LYS A 99 9.74 7.42 2.27
N LEU A 100 10.03 7.32 0.97
CA LEU A 100 10.26 6.04 0.32
C LEU A 100 11.52 5.34 0.83
N LYS A 101 12.52 6.08 1.33
CA LYS A 101 13.74 5.51 1.91
C LYS A 101 13.46 4.60 3.11
N ASP A 102 12.38 4.88 3.85
CA ASP A 102 11.95 4.12 5.01
C ASP A 102 10.71 3.24 4.72
N ASN A 103 10.39 3.04 3.44
CA ASN A 103 9.22 2.24 3.04
C ASN A 103 9.56 0.75 3.06
N LEU A 104 8.99 0.04 4.05
CA LEU A 104 9.23 -1.39 4.27
C LEU A 104 8.80 -2.25 3.07
N GLN A 105 7.68 -1.91 2.43
CA GLN A 105 7.14 -2.65 1.28
C GLN A 105 8.12 -2.59 0.10
N LEU A 106 8.62 -1.41 -0.25
CA LEU A 106 9.58 -1.24 -1.34
C LEU A 106 10.92 -1.92 -1.06
N TYR A 107 11.36 -1.95 0.22
CA TYR A 107 12.54 -2.71 0.61
C TYR A 107 12.36 -4.20 0.37
N VAL A 108 11.26 -4.79 0.87
CA VAL A 108 10.96 -6.22 0.69
C VAL A 108 10.82 -6.57 -0.79
N TYR A 109 10.21 -5.70 -1.59
CA TYR A 109 10.13 -5.89 -3.05
C TYR A 109 11.50 -5.89 -3.72
N SER A 110 12.41 -5.02 -3.29
CA SER A 110 13.80 -5.01 -3.78
C SER A 110 14.51 -6.33 -3.49
N LEU A 111 14.31 -6.90 -2.29
CA LEU A 111 14.84 -8.21 -1.93
C LEU A 111 14.25 -9.32 -2.80
N ALA A 112 12.94 -9.28 -3.05
CA ALA A 112 12.25 -10.28 -3.88
C ALA A 112 12.74 -10.26 -5.34
N ILE A 113 12.99 -9.08 -5.91
CA ILE A 113 13.56 -8.95 -7.26
C ILE A 113 14.98 -9.48 -7.28
N LYS A 114 15.79 -9.13 -6.27
CA LYS A 114 17.18 -9.62 -6.16
C LYS A 114 17.22 -11.15 -6.04
N ASP A 115 16.33 -11.74 -5.25
CA ASP A 115 16.24 -13.19 -5.09
C ASP A 115 15.85 -13.87 -6.41
N LYS A 116 14.80 -13.38 -7.07
CA LYS A 116 14.24 -14.00 -8.28
C LYS A 116 15.11 -13.83 -9.52
N TYR A 117 15.67 -12.65 -9.73
CA TYR A 117 16.39 -12.30 -10.97
C TYR A 117 17.88 -12.14 -10.79
N ASN A 118 18.40 -12.34 -9.57
CA ASN A 118 19.81 -12.11 -9.19
C ASN A 118 20.30 -10.69 -9.55
N GLN A 119 19.41 -9.73 -9.54
CA GLN A 119 19.67 -8.32 -9.85
C GLN A 119 18.88 -7.42 -8.91
N VAL A 120 19.52 -6.36 -8.41
CA VAL A 120 18.82 -5.29 -7.70
C VAL A 120 17.97 -4.53 -8.73
N PRO A 121 16.69 -4.20 -8.44
CA PRO A 121 15.92 -3.41 -9.37
C PRO A 121 16.55 -2.02 -9.57
N HIS A 122 16.40 -1.46 -10.77
CA HIS A 122 16.84 -0.10 -11.07
C HIS A 122 16.04 0.94 -10.31
N SER A 123 14.75 0.70 -10.12
CA SER A 123 13.91 1.56 -9.29
C SER A 123 12.79 0.80 -8.61
N VAL A 124 12.34 1.34 -7.49
CA VAL A 124 11.12 0.97 -6.80
C VAL A 124 10.20 2.18 -6.70
N ALA A 125 8.91 2.03 -6.96
CA ALA A 125 8.02 3.15 -7.12
C ALA A 125 6.63 2.92 -6.53
N LEU A 126 6.01 4.00 -6.07
CA LEU A 126 4.59 4.09 -5.76
C LEU A 126 3.91 4.91 -6.86
N TRP A 127 2.92 4.30 -7.54
CA TRP A 127 2.11 4.98 -8.53
C TRP A 127 0.74 5.34 -7.98
N TYR A 128 0.57 6.63 -7.70
CA TYR A 128 -0.67 7.21 -7.17
C TYR A 128 -1.66 7.45 -8.30
N LEU A 129 -2.57 6.51 -8.52
CA LEU A 129 -3.47 6.46 -9.68
C LEU A 129 -4.41 7.67 -9.77
N ILE A 130 -4.95 8.13 -8.63
CA ILE A 130 -5.85 9.29 -8.58
C ILE A 130 -5.15 10.57 -9.07
N HIS A 131 -3.88 10.71 -8.69
CA HIS A 131 -3.06 11.89 -9.01
C HIS A 131 -2.29 11.74 -10.32
N ASP A 132 -2.30 10.55 -10.92
CA ASP A 132 -1.41 10.17 -12.03
C ASP A 132 0.05 10.53 -11.75
N ARG A 133 0.52 10.18 -10.58
CA ARG A 133 1.87 10.52 -10.14
C ARG A 133 2.65 9.31 -9.68
N VAL A 134 3.84 9.16 -10.25
CA VAL A 134 4.81 8.14 -9.83
C VAL A 134 5.86 8.81 -8.97
N VAL A 135 6.09 8.26 -7.78
CA VAL A 135 7.21 8.63 -6.91
C VAL A 135 8.12 7.42 -6.87
N SER A 136 9.33 7.57 -7.36
CA SER A 136 10.30 6.49 -7.48
C SER A 136 11.57 6.76 -6.67
N LEU A 137 12.24 5.68 -6.28
CA LEU A 137 13.49 5.72 -5.54
C LEU A 137 14.47 4.71 -6.15
N ASP A 138 15.75 5.08 -6.25
CA ASP A 138 16.83 4.13 -6.46
C ASP A 138 16.99 3.29 -5.17
N PRO A 139 16.93 1.96 -5.23
CA PRO A 139 17.05 1.10 -4.06
C PRO A 139 18.33 1.29 -3.23
N SER A 140 19.39 1.85 -3.81
CA SER A 140 20.62 2.20 -3.08
C SER A 140 20.40 3.27 -1.99
N HIS A 141 19.33 4.04 -2.09
CA HIS A 141 18.96 5.07 -1.11
C HIS A 141 18.05 4.55 0.01
N ILE A 142 17.68 3.28 -0.01
CA ILE A 142 16.86 2.65 1.04
C ILE A 142 17.68 2.55 2.33
N ASN A 143 17.07 2.88 3.45
CA ASN A 143 17.65 2.74 4.80
C ASN A 143 17.62 1.27 5.26
N VAL A 144 18.47 0.43 4.64
CA VAL A 144 18.45 -1.03 4.77
C VAL A 144 18.54 -1.49 6.22
N ASP A 145 19.49 -0.96 7.00
CA ASP A 145 19.70 -1.42 8.38
C ASP A 145 18.47 -1.15 9.24
N THR A 146 17.91 0.06 9.17
CA THR A 146 16.69 0.43 9.90
C THR A 146 15.50 -0.46 9.53
N LEU A 147 15.35 -0.79 8.25
CA LEU A 147 14.22 -1.59 7.78
C LEU A 147 14.41 -3.07 8.08
N LYS A 148 15.64 -3.56 8.02
CA LYS A 148 16.00 -4.91 8.46
C LYS A 148 15.66 -5.11 9.94
N ASP A 149 16.09 -4.20 10.80
CA ASP A 149 15.80 -4.26 12.24
C ASP A 149 14.30 -4.23 12.52
N LYS A 150 13.53 -3.42 11.79
CA LYS A 150 12.06 -3.41 11.90
C LYS A 150 11.45 -4.76 11.55
N ILE A 151 11.90 -5.43 10.48
CA ILE A 151 11.38 -6.75 10.10
C ILE A 151 11.72 -7.77 11.19
N VAL A 152 12.96 -7.81 11.67
CA VAL A 152 13.39 -8.72 12.74
C VAL A 152 12.52 -8.51 13.98
N GLN A 153 12.35 -7.27 14.42
CA GLN A 153 11.51 -6.95 15.58
C GLN A 153 10.06 -7.40 15.41
N VAL A 154 9.47 -7.22 14.22
CA VAL A 154 8.11 -7.70 13.94
C VAL A 154 8.04 -9.23 14.00
N ILE A 155 9.02 -9.94 13.46
CA ILE A 155 9.09 -11.40 13.51
C ILE A 155 9.18 -11.86 14.98
N GLU A 156 10.09 -11.29 15.77
CA GLU A 156 10.25 -11.61 17.20
C GLU A 156 8.97 -11.36 18.00
N ASN A 157 8.29 -10.25 17.75
CA ASN A 157 7.00 -9.96 18.39
C ASN A 157 5.93 -10.99 18.03
N ILE A 158 5.86 -11.42 16.78
CA ILE A 158 4.92 -12.48 16.35
C ILE A 158 5.25 -13.80 17.04
N GLU A 159 6.51 -14.21 17.07
CA GLU A 159 6.95 -15.48 17.67
C GLU A 159 6.77 -15.51 19.18
N SER A 160 6.97 -14.39 19.85
CA SER A 160 6.74 -14.23 21.30
C SER A 160 5.28 -13.92 21.67
N LEU A 161 4.37 -13.87 20.70
CA LEU A 161 2.96 -13.47 20.89
C LEU A 161 2.81 -12.09 21.57
N ASN A 162 3.75 -11.19 21.33
CA ASN A 162 3.77 -9.84 21.89
C ASN A 162 3.00 -8.86 20.97
N PHE A 163 1.70 -8.70 21.21
CA PHE A 163 0.81 -7.83 20.43
C PHE A 163 0.33 -6.65 21.28
N VAL A 164 1.25 -5.77 21.68
CA VAL A 164 0.92 -4.58 22.47
C VAL A 164 0.09 -3.59 21.62
N PRO A 165 -1.11 -3.18 22.09
CA PRO A 165 -1.91 -2.18 21.40
C PRO A 165 -1.20 -0.82 21.32
N THR A 166 -1.31 -0.16 20.16
CA THR A 166 -0.75 1.19 19.92
C THR A 166 -1.86 2.20 19.64
N PRO A 167 -2.73 2.51 20.62
CA PRO A 167 -3.90 3.33 20.39
C PRO A 167 -3.53 4.81 20.19
N SER A 168 -4.15 5.43 19.18
CA SER A 168 -4.14 6.86 18.96
C SER A 168 -5.53 7.35 18.53
N HIS A 169 -5.83 8.62 18.70
CA HIS A 169 -7.10 9.18 18.20
C HIS A 169 -7.30 8.93 16.71
N PHE A 170 -6.24 9.02 15.92
CA PHE A 170 -6.31 8.81 14.49
C PHE A 170 -6.53 7.31 14.15
N SER A 171 -5.71 6.41 14.68
CA SER A 171 -5.84 4.98 14.37
C SER A 171 -7.13 4.38 14.91
N CYS A 172 -7.56 4.78 16.12
CA CYS A 172 -8.80 4.27 16.69
C CYS A 172 -10.05 4.75 15.96
N LYS A 173 -10.02 5.95 15.36
CA LYS A 173 -11.13 6.48 14.57
C LYS A 173 -11.49 5.60 13.36
N PHE A 174 -10.49 4.95 12.75
CA PHE A 174 -10.66 4.10 11.57
C PHE A 174 -10.56 2.60 11.88
N CYS A 175 -10.49 2.24 13.15
CA CYS A 175 -10.37 0.86 13.59
C CYS A 175 -11.75 0.21 13.74
N ASP A 176 -11.99 -0.90 13.07
CA ASP A 176 -13.25 -1.66 13.14
C ASP A 176 -13.53 -2.17 14.56
N TYR A 177 -12.50 -2.35 15.37
CA TYR A 177 -12.59 -2.82 16.76
C TYR A 177 -12.71 -1.67 17.79
N SER A 178 -12.75 -0.41 17.37
CA SER A 178 -12.72 0.74 18.28
C SER A 178 -13.80 0.70 19.36
N GLN A 179 -14.98 0.18 19.05
CA GLN A 179 -16.12 0.14 19.97
C GLN A 179 -16.04 -0.95 21.05
N ILE A 180 -15.24 -1.98 20.82
CA ILE A 180 -15.07 -3.12 21.75
C ILE A 180 -13.66 -3.19 22.34
N CYS A 181 -12.76 -2.35 21.89
CA CYS A 181 -11.37 -2.33 22.35
C CYS A 181 -11.23 -1.51 23.64
N GLU A 182 -10.78 -2.16 24.72
CA GLU A 182 -10.54 -1.51 26.02
C GLU A 182 -9.48 -0.40 25.96
N ASN A 183 -8.58 -0.47 24.98
CA ASN A 183 -7.52 0.52 24.78
C ASN A 183 -7.91 1.63 23.78
N SER A 184 -9.17 1.67 23.31
CA SER A 184 -9.61 2.67 22.35
C SER A 184 -9.51 4.08 22.90
N LYS A 185 -8.96 5.00 22.09
CA LYS A 185 -8.94 6.45 22.37
C LYS A 185 -10.01 7.21 21.57
N TYR A 186 -10.97 6.51 20.99
CA TYR A 186 -12.01 7.10 20.14
C TYR A 186 -13.42 7.05 20.79
N ASN A 187 -13.52 6.74 22.05
CA ASN A 187 -14.79 6.77 22.80
C ASN A 187 -15.10 8.19 23.25
#